data_1a57518f62d9ab961d06d9738985aa32
#
_entry.id   1a57518f62d9ab961d06d9738985aa32
#
_cell.length_a   1.000
_cell.length_b   1.000
_cell.length_c   1.000
_cell.angle_alpha   90.00
_cell.angle_beta   90.00
_cell.angle_gamma   90.00
#
_symmetry.space_group_name_H-M   'P 1'
#
loop_
_entity.id
_entity.type
_entity.pdbx_description
1 polymer ?
#
loop_
_entity_poly.entity_id
_entity_poly.type
_entity_poly.pdbx_seq_one_letter_code
_entity_poly.pdbx_strand_id
1 'polypeptide(L)'
;MLWAMMIGFFMIMVDSTIVAIANPTLMSDLRIGYDAVVWVTSAYLLGYAVVLLVAGRLGDRFGPKNLYLIGLVVFTAASLWCGLAGSAGMLIAARVVQGIGAGVLTPQTLTVITRIFPPQRRGVAASVWGATAGVASLVGPLAGGVLVDGLGWEWIFFVNFPIGIVALALAVWLVPQLPTRAHRFDLVGVCLSGVGTFLIVFGLQQGQSAGWQPWIWATVVAGIGFVSAFVYWQSVNTQEPLIPLDVFTDRDFSLCSLGVGITSFAATALMLPVIFYAQTVCGLSPTRSALLIAPMAIANGVLAPLAGRIVDRYHPRPVLGFGFSVLAIALTWLAFEMAPDTPIWRLAVPFTAIGVGMAFVWSPLTATASRNLPPELAGASSAVYNSVRQLGAVFGSAAMAAFMTWRIGAELPDGSERDAGDGAIRLQLPEFVREPFSVAMSQSVLLPAFITLFGIGAALFLIGFAPSGVGAAPPDFDDDDDDDDYVEVILRREQAGEPTAVSAPPEVLHTDPVESRRRRRDDPPSRPEPIGFAHNGSHVDREKRFRPTVDLPPHWHGPATRSDRSAPSPGRRVNGATRGARGPRYGPDPDDDARGSGRHSSGR
;
A
#
# COMPACT_ATOMS: atom_id res chain seq x y z
N MET A 1 -20.73 5.79 15.30
CA MET A 1 -19.26 5.83 15.31
C MET A 1 -18.63 5.31 14.03
N LEU A 2 -18.80 4.03 13.63
CA LEU A 2 -18.20 3.47 12.40
C LEU A 2 -18.48 4.34 11.18
N TRP A 3 -19.76 4.68 10.93
CA TRP A 3 -20.16 5.53 9.81
C TRP A 3 -19.52 6.92 9.82
N ALA A 4 -19.30 7.52 11.01
CA ALA A 4 -18.60 8.81 11.10
C ALA A 4 -17.14 8.72 10.60
N MET A 5 -16.48 7.61 10.90
CA MET A 5 -15.12 7.39 10.40
C MET A 5 -15.10 7.01 8.91
N MET A 6 -16.14 6.31 8.44
CA MET A 6 -16.25 5.96 7.02
C MET A 6 -16.44 7.17 6.12
N ILE A 7 -17.07 8.25 6.59
CA ILE A 7 -17.22 9.50 5.80
C ILE A 7 -15.82 10.09 5.48
N GLY A 8 -14.94 10.21 6.47
CA GLY A 8 -13.58 10.71 6.22
C GLY A 8 -12.75 9.76 5.35
N PHE A 9 -12.89 8.45 5.55
CA PHE A 9 -12.22 7.46 4.71
C PHE A 9 -12.75 7.48 3.27
N PHE A 10 -14.07 7.56 3.09
CA PHE A 10 -14.72 7.71 1.79
C PHE A 10 -14.20 8.94 1.04
N MET A 11 -14.13 10.09 1.72
CA MET A 11 -13.63 11.35 1.16
C MET A 11 -12.19 11.20 0.63
N ILE A 12 -11.30 10.56 1.39
CA ILE A 12 -9.92 10.30 0.95
C ILE A 12 -9.89 9.38 -0.28
N MET A 13 -10.72 8.34 -0.30
CA MET A 13 -10.76 7.38 -1.41
C MET A 13 -11.33 8.03 -2.68
N VAL A 14 -12.35 8.88 -2.55
CA VAL A 14 -12.88 9.69 -3.67
C VAL A 14 -11.81 10.63 -4.18
N ASP A 15 -11.13 11.39 -3.29
CA ASP A 15 -10.08 12.35 -3.67
C ASP A 15 -8.92 11.69 -4.44
N SER A 16 -8.56 10.47 -4.07
CA SER A 16 -7.48 9.72 -4.74
C SER A 16 -7.82 9.35 -6.20
N THR A 17 -9.09 9.31 -6.57
CA THR A 17 -9.55 8.88 -7.90
C THR A 17 -10.16 10.00 -8.73
N ILE A 18 -10.71 11.02 -8.08
CA ILE A 18 -11.43 12.14 -8.74
C ILE A 18 -10.49 13.00 -9.60
N VAL A 19 -9.25 13.20 -9.15
CA VAL A 19 -8.27 14.08 -9.80
C VAL A 19 -7.86 13.57 -11.19
N ALA A 20 -7.84 12.25 -11.40
CA ALA A 20 -7.45 11.68 -12.69
C ALA A 20 -8.32 12.19 -13.84
N ILE A 21 -9.62 12.39 -13.62
CA ILE A 21 -10.57 12.91 -14.61
C ILE A 21 -10.30 14.37 -14.96
N ALA A 22 -9.79 15.14 -14.00
CA ALA A 22 -9.50 16.56 -14.16
C ALA A 22 -8.15 16.85 -14.86
N ASN A 23 -7.28 15.85 -15.05
CA ASN A 23 -5.93 16.05 -15.57
C ASN A 23 -5.87 16.84 -16.88
N PRO A 24 -6.65 16.54 -17.95
CA PRO A 24 -6.61 17.33 -19.17
C PRO A 24 -7.09 18.78 -18.98
N THR A 25 -8.11 19.02 -18.15
CA THR A 25 -8.61 20.35 -17.83
C THR A 25 -7.58 21.15 -17.02
N LEU A 26 -6.92 20.50 -16.02
CA LEU A 26 -5.82 21.10 -15.28
C LEU A 26 -4.66 21.53 -16.19
N MET A 27 -4.33 20.72 -17.21
CA MET A 27 -3.29 21.07 -18.18
C MET A 27 -3.66 22.30 -19.00
N SER A 28 -4.91 22.39 -19.48
CA SER A 28 -5.38 23.52 -20.26
C SER A 28 -5.45 24.81 -19.46
N ASP A 29 -6.03 24.75 -18.25
CA ASP A 29 -6.32 25.95 -17.45
C ASP A 29 -5.08 26.51 -16.77
N LEU A 30 -4.21 25.65 -16.22
CA LEU A 30 -2.95 26.05 -15.61
C LEU A 30 -1.79 26.17 -16.61
N ARG A 31 -2.02 25.83 -17.90
CA ARG A 31 -1.03 25.84 -18.97
C ARG A 31 0.24 25.06 -18.63
N ILE A 32 0.06 23.84 -18.18
CA ILE A 32 1.14 22.95 -17.72
C ILE A 32 1.27 21.70 -18.60
N GLY A 33 2.49 21.17 -18.67
CA GLY A 33 2.75 19.93 -19.39
C GLY A 33 2.35 18.65 -18.62
N TYR A 34 2.47 17.51 -19.29
CA TYR A 34 2.18 16.19 -18.71
C TYR A 34 2.94 15.91 -17.42
N ASP A 35 4.22 16.28 -17.36
CA ASP A 35 5.06 16.07 -16.18
C ASP A 35 4.49 16.75 -14.94
N ALA A 36 4.05 18.01 -15.09
CA ALA A 36 3.50 18.77 -13.97
C ALA A 36 2.15 18.21 -13.50
N VAL A 37 1.27 17.79 -14.42
CA VAL A 37 -0.04 17.23 -14.04
C VAL A 37 0.10 15.87 -13.35
N VAL A 38 1.08 15.07 -13.76
CA VAL A 38 1.38 13.80 -13.08
C VAL A 38 1.89 14.05 -11.66
N TRP A 39 2.67 15.12 -11.46
CA TRP A 39 3.09 15.52 -10.11
C TRP A 39 1.91 15.86 -9.19
N VAL A 40 0.80 16.39 -9.70
CA VAL A 40 -0.40 16.65 -8.88
C VAL A 40 -0.93 15.36 -8.23
N THR A 41 -0.92 14.25 -8.97
CA THR A 41 -1.33 12.94 -8.42
C THR A 41 -0.23 12.31 -7.57
N SER A 42 1.00 12.30 -8.07
CA SER A 42 2.13 11.63 -7.39
C SER A 42 2.51 12.30 -6.09
N ALA A 43 2.43 13.62 -5.99
CA ALA A 43 2.72 14.37 -4.76
C ALA A 43 1.77 13.98 -3.61
N TYR A 44 0.50 13.79 -3.91
CA TYR A 44 -0.47 13.28 -2.95
C TYR A 44 -0.13 11.85 -2.50
N LEU A 45 0.09 10.93 -3.46
CA LEU A 45 0.42 9.54 -3.17
C LEU A 45 1.73 9.42 -2.39
N LEU A 46 2.73 10.23 -2.71
CA LEU A 46 4.01 10.27 -2.02
C LEU A 46 3.85 10.77 -0.57
N GLY A 47 3.18 11.92 -0.37
CA GLY A 47 2.87 12.43 0.97
C GLY A 47 2.11 11.42 1.82
N TYR A 48 1.15 10.72 1.20
CA TYR A 48 0.37 9.67 1.83
C TYR A 48 1.25 8.47 2.23
N ALA A 49 2.06 7.94 1.31
CA ALA A 49 2.89 6.76 1.54
C ALA A 49 3.94 6.97 2.64
N VAL A 50 4.64 8.12 2.62
CA VAL A 50 5.70 8.45 3.58
C VAL A 50 5.17 8.48 5.02
N VAL A 51 3.98 9.03 5.22
CA VAL A 51 3.42 9.21 6.56
C VAL A 51 2.65 7.98 7.05
N LEU A 52 2.15 7.15 6.16
CA LEU A 52 1.28 6.01 6.49
C LEU A 52 1.89 5.07 7.53
N LEU A 53 3.17 4.70 7.36
CA LEU A 53 3.90 3.82 8.29
C LEU A 53 4.03 4.44 9.69
N VAL A 54 4.32 5.73 9.71
CA VAL A 54 4.52 6.50 10.96
C VAL A 54 3.19 6.70 11.69
N ALA A 55 2.13 6.98 10.94
CA ALA A 55 0.83 7.33 11.48
C ALA A 55 0.20 6.21 12.31
N GLY A 56 0.47 4.93 11.97
CA GLY A 56 0.05 3.78 12.78
C GLY A 56 0.61 3.86 14.21
N ARG A 57 1.93 4.05 14.32
CA ARG A 57 2.62 4.15 15.63
C ARG A 57 2.26 5.43 16.39
N LEU A 58 2.11 6.55 15.66
CA LEU A 58 1.62 7.79 16.28
C LEU A 58 0.21 7.60 16.89
N GLY A 59 -0.67 6.84 16.19
CA GLY A 59 -2.01 6.52 16.69
C GLY A 59 -1.99 5.75 18.01
N ASP A 60 -1.07 4.83 18.17
CA ASP A 60 -0.90 4.08 19.41
C ASP A 60 -0.44 4.98 20.57
N ARG A 61 0.40 5.97 20.28
CA ARG A 61 0.98 6.88 21.29
C ARG A 61 0.06 8.05 21.65
N PHE A 62 -0.54 8.72 20.68
CA PHE A 62 -1.34 9.95 20.90
C PHE A 62 -2.85 9.70 20.88
N GLY A 63 -3.26 8.47 20.64
CA GLY A 63 -4.65 8.05 20.53
C GLY A 63 -5.18 8.13 19.09
N PRO A 64 -5.83 7.06 18.60
CA PRO A 64 -6.29 6.99 17.21
C PRO A 64 -7.35 8.05 16.88
N LYS A 65 -8.21 8.44 17.85
CA LYS A 65 -9.18 9.53 17.67
C LYS A 65 -8.49 10.86 17.35
N ASN A 66 -7.48 11.24 18.16
CA ASN A 66 -6.79 12.52 17.99
C ASN A 66 -6.07 12.58 16.65
N LEU A 67 -5.38 11.52 16.28
CA LEU A 67 -4.70 11.44 14.98
C LEU A 67 -5.71 11.47 13.81
N TYR A 68 -6.83 10.77 13.94
CA TYR A 68 -7.91 10.84 12.96
C TYR A 68 -8.39 12.28 12.75
N LEU A 69 -8.68 13.00 13.84
CA LEU A 69 -9.12 14.40 13.78
C LEU A 69 -8.06 15.32 13.18
N ILE A 70 -6.78 15.17 13.58
CA ILE A 70 -5.66 15.94 13.01
C ILE A 70 -5.55 15.68 11.51
N GLY A 71 -5.52 14.41 11.10
CA GLY A 71 -5.45 14.03 9.69
C GLY A 71 -6.61 14.60 8.87
N LEU A 72 -7.83 14.56 9.43
CA LEU A 72 -9.02 15.10 8.79
C LEU A 72 -8.98 16.63 8.64
N VAL A 73 -8.51 17.35 9.66
CA VAL A 73 -8.33 18.82 9.59
C VAL A 73 -7.27 19.18 8.55
N VAL A 74 -6.11 18.51 8.57
CA VAL A 74 -5.02 18.74 7.61
C VAL A 74 -5.50 18.46 6.19
N PHE A 75 -6.18 17.33 5.96
CA PHE A 75 -6.72 16.96 4.65
C PHE A 75 -7.72 17.99 4.14
N THR A 76 -8.69 18.39 4.98
CA THR A 76 -9.76 19.32 4.61
C THR A 76 -9.20 20.72 4.31
N ALA A 77 -8.28 21.22 5.14
CA ALA A 77 -7.62 22.50 4.92
C ALA A 77 -6.75 22.50 3.65
N ALA A 78 -5.99 21.43 3.44
CA ALA A 78 -5.17 21.27 2.23
C ALA A 78 -6.04 21.11 0.97
N SER A 79 -7.20 20.46 1.06
CA SER A 79 -8.15 20.39 -0.05
C SER A 79 -8.69 21.77 -0.44
N LEU A 80 -9.05 22.59 0.55
CA LEU A 80 -9.41 23.99 0.28
C LEU A 80 -8.25 24.75 -0.38
N TRP A 81 -7.01 24.54 0.08
CA TRP A 81 -5.82 25.14 -0.54
C TRP A 81 -5.62 24.66 -1.99
N CYS A 82 -5.85 23.37 -2.30
CA CYS A 82 -5.82 22.85 -3.68
C CYS A 82 -6.81 23.58 -4.58
N GLY A 83 -8.07 23.78 -4.14
CA GLY A 83 -9.08 24.50 -4.92
C GLY A 83 -8.78 26.00 -5.12
N LEU A 84 -7.96 26.60 -4.27
CA LEU A 84 -7.51 27.99 -4.38
C LEU A 84 -6.18 28.15 -5.13
N ALA A 85 -5.61 27.04 -5.67
CA ALA A 85 -4.30 27.08 -6.29
C ALA A 85 -4.32 27.75 -7.67
N GLY A 86 -3.62 28.87 -7.80
CA GLY A 86 -3.45 29.60 -9.07
C GLY A 86 -2.22 29.16 -9.89
N SER A 87 -1.47 28.14 -9.45
CA SER A 87 -0.30 27.63 -10.16
C SER A 87 -0.03 26.17 -9.85
N ALA A 88 0.66 25.47 -10.77
CA ALA A 88 1.02 24.06 -10.58
C ALA A 88 1.86 23.83 -9.31
N GLY A 89 2.84 24.68 -9.04
CA GLY A 89 3.69 24.56 -7.85
C GLY A 89 2.88 24.67 -6.56
N MET A 90 1.91 25.60 -6.50
CA MET A 90 1.01 25.75 -5.35
C MET A 90 0.10 24.52 -5.20
N LEU A 91 -0.45 24.01 -6.30
CA LEU A 91 -1.30 22.83 -6.30
C LEU A 91 -0.52 21.59 -5.85
N ILE A 92 0.69 21.36 -6.37
CA ILE A 92 1.56 20.24 -6.00
C ILE A 92 1.92 20.31 -4.50
N ALA A 93 2.29 21.50 -4.00
CA ALA A 93 2.59 21.67 -2.58
C ALA A 93 1.37 21.35 -1.68
N ALA A 94 0.19 21.87 -2.08
CA ALA A 94 -1.06 21.58 -1.37
C ALA A 94 -1.41 20.09 -1.41
N ARG A 95 -1.16 19.39 -2.54
CA ARG A 95 -1.35 17.94 -2.69
C ARG A 95 -0.42 17.11 -1.78
N VAL A 96 0.84 17.53 -1.58
CA VAL A 96 1.72 16.89 -0.58
C VAL A 96 1.10 16.96 0.80
N VAL A 97 0.66 18.15 1.23
CA VAL A 97 0.05 18.35 2.56
C VAL A 97 -1.26 17.56 2.69
N GLN A 98 -2.07 17.53 1.64
CA GLN A 98 -3.31 16.76 1.59
C GLN A 98 -3.03 15.25 1.71
N GLY A 99 -2.00 14.75 1.01
CA GLY A 99 -1.53 13.36 1.12
C GLY A 99 -1.05 13.01 2.53
N ILE A 100 -0.32 13.90 3.20
CA ILE A 100 0.08 13.75 4.61
C ILE A 100 -1.18 13.60 5.49
N GLY A 101 -2.18 14.46 5.33
CA GLY A 101 -3.46 14.36 6.06
C GLY A 101 -4.14 13.01 5.87
N ALA A 102 -4.22 12.53 4.63
CA ALA A 102 -4.78 11.23 4.28
C ALA A 102 -3.99 10.07 4.91
N GLY A 103 -2.65 10.13 4.87
CA GLY A 103 -1.75 9.14 5.46
C GLY A 103 -1.87 9.04 6.98
N VAL A 104 -2.08 10.17 7.66
CA VAL A 104 -2.33 10.21 9.11
C VAL A 104 -3.68 9.58 9.46
N LEU A 105 -4.74 9.87 8.70
CA LEU A 105 -6.11 9.45 8.99
C LEU A 105 -6.36 7.95 8.74
N THR A 106 -5.85 7.41 7.64
CA THR A 106 -6.24 6.09 7.13
C THR A 106 -5.97 4.94 8.10
N PRO A 107 -4.79 4.77 8.73
CA PRO A 107 -4.56 3.67 9.65
C PRO A 107 -5.41 3.76 10.92
N GLN A 108 -5.86 4.97 11.29
CA GLN A 108 -6.68 5.15 12.48
C GLN A 108 -8.06 4.51 12.34
N THR A 109 -8.61 4.48 11.12
CA THR A 109 -9.91 3.85 10.85
C THR A 109 -9.87 2.35 11.16
N LEU A 110 -8.84 1.64 10.69
CA LEU A 110 -8.66 0.22 10.98
C LEU A 110 -8.30 -0.04 12.45
N THR A 111 -7.45 0.80 13.06
CA THR A 111 -7.09 0.69 14.47
C THR A 111 -8.33 0.79 15.36
N VAL A 112 -9.23 1.73 15.08
CA VAL A 112 -10.47 1.89 15.85
C VAL A 112 -11.40 0.68 15.65
N ILE A 113 -11.54 0.18 14.41
CA ILE A 113 -12.31 -1.04 14.13
C ILE A 113 -11.78 -2.22 14.94
N THR A 114 -10.46 -2.47 14.89
CA THR A 114 -9.87 -3.62 15.57
C THR A 114 -9.90 -3.53 17.10
N ARG A 115 -9.92 -2.32 17.67
CA ARG A 115 -9.94 -2.11 19.13
C ARG A 115 -11.33 -2.08 19.74
N ILE A 116 -12.35 -1.64 18.99
CA ILE A 116 -13.72 -1.48 19.51
C ILE A 116 -14.58 -2.70 19.22
N PHE A 117 -14.41 -3.30 18.02
CA PHE A 117 -15.23 -4.45 17.65
C PHE A 117 -14.65 -5.75 18.20
N PRO A 118 -15.47 -6.61 18.82
CA PRO A 118 -15.05 -7.94 19.26
C PRO A 118 -14.60 -8.78 18.06
N PRO A 119 -13.71 -9.79 18.25
CA PRO A 119 -13.15 -10.58 17.16
C PRO A 119 -14.19 -11.13 16.17
N GLN A 120 -15.34 -11.56 16.67
CA GLN A 120 -16.44 -12.15 15.88
C GLN A 120 -17.12 -11.14 14.92
N ARG A 121 -17.02 -9.83 15.20
CA ARG A 121 -17.65 -8.76 14.41
C ARG A 121 -16.67 -7.89 13.64
N ARG A 122 -15.37 -8.11 13.80
CA ARG A 122 -14.34 -7.36 13.06
C ARG A 122 -14.45 -7.57 11.56
N GLY A 123 -14.85 -8.77 11.12
CA GLY A 123 -15.07 -9.08 9.72
C GLY A 123 -16.14 -8.21 9.08
N VAL A 124 -17.29 -8.04 9.76
CA VAL A 124 -18.38 -7.17 9.30
C VAL A 124 -17.93 -5.71 9.23
N ALA A 125 -17.25 -5.20 10.27
CA ALA A 125 -16.75 -3.83 10.27
C ALA A 125 -15.69 -3.60 9.17
N ALA A 126 -14.82 -4.58 8.92
CA ALA A 126 -13.84 -4.54 7.84
C ALA A 126 -14.49 -4.62 6.45
N SER A 127 -15.59 -5.37 6.30
CA SER A 127 -16.34 -5.41 5.04
C SER A 127 -17.00 -4.08 4.71
N VAL A 128 -17.52 -3.35 5.72
CA VAL A 128 -18.02 -1.97 5.55
C VAL A 128 -16.89 -1.04 5.08
N TRP A 129 -15.70 -1.16 5.66
CA TRP A 129 -14.53 -0.40 5.24
C TRP A 129 -14.16 -0.70 3.78
N GLY A 130 -14.12 -1.98 3.38
CA GLY A 130 -13.87 -2.40 2.00
C GLY A 130 -14.96 -1.95 1.03
N ALA A 131 -16.23 -2.05 1.41
CA ALA A 131 -17.37 -1.56 0.63
C ALA A 131 -17.29 -0.04 0.41
N THR A 132 -16.91 0.72 1.44
CA THR A 132 -16.71 2.17 1.34
C THR A 132 -15.63 2.51 0.29
N ALA A 133 -14.51 1.78 0.28
CA ALA A 133 -13.47 1.96 -0.75
C ALA A 133 -13.99 1.60 -2.15
N GLY A 134 -14.77 0.52 -2.29
CA GLY A 134 -15.39 0.12 -3.55
C GLY A 134 -16.36 1.17 -4.10
N VAL A 135 -17.26 1.69 -3.26
CA VAL A 135 -18.18 2.75 -3.66
C VAL A 135 -17.45 4.04 -4.01
N ALA A 136 -16.40 4.40 -3.26
CA ALA A 136 -15.60 5.59 -3.54
C ALA A 136 -14.89 5.50 -4.90
N SER A 137 -14.41 4.32 -5.29
CA SER A 137 -13.75 4.12 -6.59
C SER A 137 -14.69 4.33 -7.79
N LEU A 138 -16.00 4.13 -7.61
CA LEU A 138 -17.02 4.43 -8.60
C LEU A 138 -17.45 5.90 -8.55
N VAL A 139 -17.72 6.39 -7.34
CA VAL A 139 -18.23 7.77 -7.12
C VAL A 139 -17.17 8.81 -7.50
N GLY A 140 -15.88 8.56 -7.22
CA GLY A 140 -14.80 9.52 -7.51
C GLY A 140 -14.78 9.98 -8.97
N PRO A 141 -14.57 9.09 -9.93
CA PRO A 141 -14.58 9.48 -11.35
C PRO A 141 -15.89 10.11 -11.80
N LEU A 142 -17.06 9.58 -11.39
CA LEU A 142 -18.36 10.12 -11.78
C LEU A 142 -18.61 11.52 -11.22
N ALA A 143 -18.37 11.71 -9.92
CA ALA A 143 -18.48 13.02 -9.28
C ALA A 143 -17.46 14.01 -9.89
N GLY A 144 -16.24 13.54 -10.14
CA GLY A 144 -15.20 14.35 -10.80
C GLY A 144 -15.61 14.81 -12.17
N GLY A 145 -16.16 13.92 -12.99
CA GLY A 145 -16.67 14.26 -14.31
C GLY A 145 -17.75 15.35 -14.27
N VAL A 146 -18.76 15.16 -13.42
CA VAL A 146 -19.86 16.13 -13.27
C VAL A 146 -19.38 17.49 -12.75
N LEU A 147 -18.47 17.48 -11.75
CA LEU A 147 -17.95 18.71 -11.16
C LEU A 147 -17.06 19.48 -12.15
N VAL A 148 -16.18 18.78 -12.87
CA VAL A 148 -15.29 19.41 -13.86
C VAL A 148 -16.07 19.97 -15.04
N ASP A 149 -17.07 19.22 -15.56
CA ASP A 149 -17.91 19.71 -16.68
C ASP A 149 -18.79 20.89 -16.29
N GLY A 150 -19.33 20.90 -15.06
CA GLY A 150 -20.33 21.88 -14.65
C GLY A 150 -19.77 23.12 -13.97
N LEU A 151 -18.72 22.99 -13.17
CA LEU A 151 -18.25 24.03 -12.25
C LEU A 151 -16.75 24.34 -12.38
N GLY A 152 -15.97 23.48 -13.04
CA GLY A 152 -14.52 23.60 -13.15
C GLY A 152 -13.77 22.63 -12.24
N TRP A 153 -12.46 22.47 -12.51
CA TRP A 153 -11.62 21.51 -11.81
C TRP A 153 -11.42 21.82 -10.31
N GLU A 154 -11.52 23.07 -9.91
CA GLU A 154 -11.35 23.51 -8.52
C GLU A 154 -12.38 22.85 -7.58
N TRP A 155 -13.58 22.60 -8.11
CA TRP A 155 -14.69 22.05 -7.33
C TRP A 155 -14.48 20.59 -6.90
N ILE A 156 -13.60 19.84 -7.59
CA ILE A 156 -13.22 18.50 -7.11
C ILE A 156 -12.55 18.54 -5.72
N PHE A 157 -11.93 19.68 -5.40
CA PHE A 157 -11.29 19.92 -4.10
C PHE A 157 -12.25 20.63 -3.13
N PHE A 158 -13.00 21.61 -3.59
CA PHE A 158 -13.94 22.34 -2.74
C PHE A 158 -15.04 21.45 -2.15
N VAL A 159 -15.47 20.41 -2.85
CA VAL A 159 -16.49 19.46 -2.35
C VAL A 159 -16.05 18.75 -1.06
N ASN A 160 -14.74 18.56 -0.86
CA ASN A 160 -14.20 17.95 0.34
C ASN A 160 -14.34 18.85 1.57
N PHE A 161 -14.45 20.16 1.41
CA PHE A 161 -14.49 21.10 2.54
C PHE A 161 -15.77 20.94 3.38
N PRO A 162 -16.99 21.03 2.84
CA PRO A 162 -18.21 20.82 3.61
C PRO A 162 -18.31 19.38 4.15
N ILE A 163 -17.91 18.38 3.36
CA ILE A 163 -17.91 16.97 3.80
C ILE A 163 -16.94 16.78 4.97
N GLY A 164 -15.75 17.38 4.89
CA GLY A 164 -14.75 17.32 5.95
C GLY A 164 -15.20 17.96 7.26
N ILE A 165 -15.92 19.10 7.21
CA ILE A 165 -16.51 19.74 8.39
C ILE A 165 -17.55 18.81 9.05
N VAL A 166 -18.45 18.23 8.26
CA VAL A 166 -19.45 17.29 8.76
C VAL A 166 -18.77 16.05 9.37
N ALA A 167 -17.79 15.47 8.67
CA ALA A 167 -17.02 14.34 9.17
C ALA A 167 -16.30 14.66 10.49
N LEU A 168 -15.71 15.87 10.59
CA LEU A 168 -15.03 16.35 11.79
C LEU A 168 -16.00 16.47 12.97
N ALA A 169 -17.15 17.11 12.78
CA ALA A 169 -18.16 17.25 13.81
C ALA A 169 -18.66 15.89 14.30
N LEU A 170 -18.98 14.98 13.38
CA LEU A 170 -19.43 13.62 13.72
C LEU A 170 -18.31 12.82 14.42
N ALA A 171 -17.06 12.96 14.00
CA ALA A 171 -15.95 12.25 14.62
C ALA A 171 -15.67 12.76 16.05
N VAL A 172 -15.75 14.08 16.29
CA VAL A 172 -15.61 14.64 17.64
C VAL A 172 -16.65 14.07 18.59
N TRP A 173 -17.90 13.96 18.14
CA TRP A 173 -19.01 13.53 18.99
C TRP A 173 -19.12 12.02 19.14
N LEU A 174 -18.93 11.26 18.07
CA LEU A 174 -19.26 9.84 18.03
C LEU A 174 -18.06 8.90 18.22
N VAL A 175 -16.82 9.35 18.02
CA VAL A 175 -15.65 8.50 18.19
C VAL A 175 -15.14 8.59 19.63
N PRO A 176 -15.09 7.47 20.39
CA PRO A 176 -14.63 7.46 21.76
C PRO A 176 -13.11 7.63 21.82
N GLN A 177 -12.63 8.13 22.97
CA GLN A 177 -11.19 8.12 23.25
C GLN A 177 -10.77 6.70 23.62
N LEU A 178 -9.74 6.19 22.95
CA LEU A 178 -9.17 4.88 23.25
C LEU A 178 -7.88 5.03 24.06
N PRO A 179 -7.57 4.06 24.93
CA PRO A 179 -6.36 4.10 25.74
C PRO A 179 -5.12 4.11 24.85
N THR A 180 -4.15 4.93 25.23
CA THR A 180 -2.87 5.10 24.54
C THR A 180 -1.83 4.15 25.12
N ARG A 181 -0.89 3.70 24.28
CA ARG A 181 0.27 2.93 24.72
C ARG A 181 1.53 3.73 24.46
N ALA A 182 2.41 3.82 25.47
CA ALA A 182 3.69 4.50 25.31
C ALA A 182 4.65 3.59 24.52
N HIS A 183 4.74 3.80 23.21
CA HIS A 183 5.74 3.16 22.36
C HIS A 183 6.91 4.09 22.11
N ARG A 184 8.11 3.53 21.98
CA ARG A 184 9.28 4.26 21.51
C ARG A 184 9.15 4.48 20.01
N PHE A 185 9.55 5.64 19.54
CA PHE A 185 9.37 6.06 18.17
C PHE A 185 10.67 5.84 17.38
N ASP A 186 10.61 5.02 16.33
CA ASP A 186 11.75 4.77 15.43
C ASP A 186 11.92 5.91 14.42
N LEU A 187 12.46 7.05 14.87
CA LEU A 187 12.73 8.21 14.02
C LEU A 187 13.71 7.88 12.87
N VAL A 188 14.68 7.01 13.12
CA VAL A 188 15.68 6.62 12.12
C VAL A 188 15.01 5.84 11.00
N GLY A 189 14.19 4.83 11.32
CA GLY A 189 13.41 4.08 10.34
C GLY A 189 12.49 4.96 9.52
N VAL A 190 11.81 5.92 10.16
CA VAL A 190 10.95 6.90 9.47
C VAL A 190 11.73 7.75 8.47
N CYS A 191 12.85 8.33 8.89
CA CYS A 191 13.68 9.14 8.00
C CYS A 191 14.24 8.33 6.83
N LEU A 192 14.77 7.12 7.10
CA LEU A 192 15.33 6.26 6.06
C LEU A 192 14.29 5.84 5.03
N SER A 193 13.11 5.38 5.47
CA SER A 193 12.03 4.97 4.56
C SER A 193 11.45 6.15 3.78
N GLY A 194 11.22 7.29 4.44
CA GLY A 194 10.66 8.49 3.83
C GLY A 194 11.59 9.09 2.78
N VAL A 195 12.86 9.32 3.15
CA VAL A 195 13.88 9.87 2.23
C VAL A 195 14.13 8.90 1.07
N GLY A 196 14.27 7.61 1.35
CA GLY A 196 14.49 6.59 0.31
C GLY A 196 13.35 6.54 -0.71
N THR A 197 12.10 6.49 -0.25
CA THR A 197 10.92 6.50 -1.12
C THR A 197 10.83 7.79 -1.92
N PHE A 198 11.05 8.95 -1.27
CA PHE A 198 11.05 10.25 -1.94
C PHE A 198 12.07 10.30 -3.07
N LEU A 199 13.33 9.92 -2.82
CA LEU A 199 14.41 9.99 -3.82
C LEU A 199 14.13 9.07 -5.02
N ILE A 200 13.62 7.85 -4.80
CA ILE A 200 13.28 6.93 -5.89
C ILE A 200 12.16 7.53 -6.76
N VAL A 201 11.07 7.95 -6.13
CA VAL A 201 9.91 8.50 -6.84
C VAL A 201 10.27 9.78 -7.57
N PHE A 202 10.99 10.70 -6.92
CA PHE A 202 11.46 11.94 -7.51
C PHE A 202 12.35 11.67 -8.72
N GLY A 203 13.33 10.76 -8.58
CA GLY A 203 14.24 10.40 -9.68
C GLY A 203 13.52 9.78 -10.87
N LEU A 204 12.57 8.85 -10.64
CA LEU A 204 11.78 8.26 -11.72
C LEU A 204 10.91 9.31 -12.43
N GLN A 205 10.30 10.21 -11.68
CA GLN A 205 9.39 11.21 -12.24
C GLN A 205 10.10 12.31 -12.99
N GLN A 206 11.28 12.77 -12.50
CA GLN A 206 12.10 13.77 -13.17
C GLN A 206 13.00 13.21 -14.26
N GLY A 207 13.11 11.86 -14.34
CA GLY A 207 14.02 11.19 -15.26
C GLY A 207 13.87 11.65 -16.70
N GLN A 208 12.65 11.66 -17.21
CA GLN A 208 12.36 12.03 -18.60
C GLN A 208 12.59 13.52 -18.87
N SER A 209 12.06 14.40 -18.05
CA SER A 209 12.21 15.86 -18.23
C SER A 209 13.66 16.32 -18.09
N ALA A 210 14.47 15.61 -17.29
CA ALA A 210 15.91 15.86 -17.14
C ALA A 210 16.77 15.06 -18.11
N GLY A 211 16.19 14.37 -19.11
CA GLY A 211 16.92 13.58 -20.11
C GLY A 211 17.77 12.45 -19.51
N TRP A 212 17.35 11.86 -18.39
CA TRP A 212 18.06 10.79 -17.68
C TRP A 212 19.54 11.08 -17.38
N GLN A 213 19.84 12.36 -17.05
CA GLN A 213 21.18 12.78 -16.70
C GLN A 213 21.76 11.97 -15.51
N PRO A 214 23.08 11.88 -15.35
CA PRO A 214 23.73 11.08 -14.31
C PRO A 214 23.27 11.38 -12.88
N TRP A 215 22.88 12.63 -12.57
CA TRP A 215 22.37 13.00 -11.25
C TRP A 215 21.01 12.36 -10.93
N ILE A 216 20.17 12.09 -11.94
CA ILE A 216 18.90 11.35 -11.77
C ILE A 216 19.18 9.92 -11.31
N TRP A 217 20.10 9.23 -12.02
CA TRP A 217 20.52 7.89 -11.63
C TRP A 217 21.15 7.88 -10.24
N ALA A 218 21.99 8.86 -9.92
CA ALA A 218 22.54 9.01 -8.57
C ALA A 218 21.44 9.19 -7.51
N THR A 219 20.39 9.94 -7.82
CA THR A 219 19.22 10.13 -6.94
C THR A 219 18.47 8.81 -6.71
N VAL A 220 18.20 8.04 -7.78
CA VAL A 220 17.53 6.73 -7.68
C VAL A 220 18.38 5.74 -6.88
N VAL A 221 19.69 5.66 -7.18
CA VAL A 221 20.62 4.77 -6.45
C VAL A 221 20.73 5.17 -4.99
N ALA A 222 20.82 6.47 -4.69
CA ALA A 222 20.79 6.96 -3.31
C ALA A 222 19.49 6.55 -2.60
N GLY A 223 18.35 6.70 -3.27
CA GLY A 223 17.06 6.27 -2.75
C GLY A 223 17.01 4.76 -2.44
N ILE A 224 17.52 3.92 -3.35
CA ILE A 224 17.65 2.47 -3.13
C ILE A 224 18.58 2.20 -1.93
N GLY A 225 19.68 2.95 -1.80
CA GLY A 225 20.59 2.87 -0.66
C GLY A 225 19.90 3.18 0.67
N PHE A 226 19.08 4.25 0.72
CA PHE A 226 18.30 4.59 1.91
C PHE A 226 17.25 3.53 2.27
N VAL A 227 16.54 2.96 1.28
CA VAL A 227 15.60 1.86 1.51
C VAL A 227 16.32 0.60 1.99
N SER A 228 17.49 0.29 1.43
CA SER A 228 18.31 -0.84 1.89
C SER A 228 18.81 -0.63 3.32
N ALA A 229 19.26 0.58 3.64
CA ALA A 229 19.65 0.97 4.99
C ALA A 229 18.43 0.90 5.97
N PHE A 230 17.24 1.26 5.51
CA PHE A 230 15.99 1.10 6.28
C PHE A 230 15.73 -0.37 6.61
N VAL A 231 15.78 -1.27 5.61
CA VAL A 231 15.57 -2.71 5.83
C VAL A 231 16.63 -3.27 6.80
N TYR A 232 17.90 -2.90 6.61
CA TYR A 232 18.96 -3.29 7.55
C TYR A 232 18.71 -2.75 8.96
N TRP A 233 18.31 -1.47 9.09
CA TRP A 233 17.98 -0.88 10.38
C TRP A 233 16.84 -1.63 11.08
N GLN A 234 15.77 -1.98 10.34
CA GLN A 234 14.65 -2.75 10.89
C GLN A 234 15.09 -4.15 11.36
N SER A 235 16.09 -4.77 10.72
CA SER A 235 16.59 -6.09 11.13
C SER A 235 17.45 -6.07 12.40
N VAL A 236 18.08 -4.93 12.70
CA VAL A 236 18.97 -4.75 13.87
C VAL A 236 18.24 -4.07 15.03
N ASN A 237 17.17 -3.33 14.77
CA ASN A 237 16.42 -2.61 15.79
C ASN A 237 15.57 -3.57 16.63
N THR A 238 16.08 -3.94 17.80
CA THR A 238 15.40 -4.83 18.76
C THR A 238 14.42 -4.11 19.68
N GLN A 239 14.39 -2.78 19.69
CA GLN A 239 13.62 -2.02 20.67
C GLN A 239 12.16 -1.78 20.32
N GLU A 240 11.78 -1.61 19.08
CA GLU A 240 10.43 -1.50 18.51
C GLU A 240 10.53 -1.09 17.03
N PRO A 241 10.80 -2.02 16.14
CA PRO A 241 10.94 -1.70 14.72
C PRO A 241 9.64 -1.11 14.16
N LEU A 242 9.75 -0.18 13.21
CA LEU A 242 8.62 0.41 12.50
C LEU A 242 7.82 -0.68 11.78
N ILE A 243 8.56 -1.62 11.17
CA ILE A 243 8.03 -2.82 10.52
C ILE A 243 8.69 -4.04 11.18
N PRO A 244 7.94 -4.85 11.94
CA PRO A 244 8.46 -6.13 12.41
C PRO A 244 8.67 -7.05 11.20
N LEU A 245 9.94 -7.40 10.92
CA LEU A 245 10.28 -8.23 9.75
C LEU A 245 9.74 -9.65 9.86
N ASP A 246 9.35 -10.09 11.05
CA ASP A 246 8.70 -11.39 11.31
C ASP A 246 7.41 -11.58 10.48
N VAL A 247 6.75 -10.48 10.09
CA VAL A 247 5.57 -10.53 9.21
C VAL A 247 5.91 -11.12 7.84
N PHE A 248 7.14 -10.93 7.36
CA PHE A 248 7.60 -11.46 6.06
C PHE A 248 8.07 -12.92 6.14
N THR A 249 8.13 -13.54 7.32
CA THR A 249 8.42 -14.98 7.45
C THR A 249 7.27 -15.83 6.91
N ASP A 250 6.04 -15.29 6.95
CA ASP A 250 4.90 -15.91 6.26
C ASP A 250 5.02 -15.62 4.76
N ARG A 251 5.17 -16.70 3.99
CA ARG A 251 5.34 -16.65 2.54
C ARG A 251 4.10 -16.12 1.84
N ASP A 252 2.92 -16.52 2.29
CA ASP A 252 1.65 -16.11 1.69
C ASP A 252 1.41 -14.61 1.91
N PHE A 253 1.74 -14.09 3.10
CA PHE A 253 1.72 -12.66 3.35
C PHE A 253 2.66 -11.88 2.41
N SER A 254 3.90 -12.35 2.26
CA SER A 254 4.92 -11.69 1.41
C SER A 254 4.49 -11.67 -0.06
N LEU A 255 3.97 -12.79 -0.59
CA LEU A 255 3.48 -12.88 -1.97
C LEU A 255 2.20 -12.06 -2.19
N CYS A 256 1.28 -12.05 -1.23
CA CYS A 256 0.07 -11.22 -1.30
C CYS A 256 0.42 -9.72 -1.20
N SER A 257 1.40 -9.34 -0.40
CA SER A 257 1.90 -7.97 -0.33
C SER A 257 2.54 -7.53 -1.65
N LEU A 258 3.32 -8.40 -2.30
CA LEU A 258 3.82 -8.15 -3.66
C LEU A 258 2.65 -8.02 -4.66
N GLY A 259 1.69 -8.93 -4.60
CA GLY A 259 0.50 -8.92 -5.47
C GLY A 259 -0.32 -7.63 -5.35
N VAL A 260 -0.52 -7.11 -4.13
CA VAL A 260 -1.25 -5.84 -3.94
C VAL A 260 -0.45 -4.65 -4.46
N GLY A 261 0.87 -4.66 -4.35
CA GLY A 261 1.75 -3.65 -4.96
C GLY A 261 1.61 -3.63 -6.48
N ILE A 262 1.68 -4.81 -7.13
CA ILE A 262 1.49 -4.99 -8.57
C ILE A 262 0.10 -4.48 -9.02
N THR A 263 -0.94 -4.86 -8.30
CA THR A 263 -2.33 -4.46 -8.63
C THR A 263 -2.53 -2.96 -8.48
N SER A 264 -1.97 -2.37 -7.43
CA SER A 264 -2.03 -0.91 -7.21
C SER A 264 -1.25 -0.14 -8.27
N PHE A 265 -0.07 -0.66 -8.65
CA PHE A 265 0.69 -0.14 -9.79
C PHE A 265 -0.17 -0.13 -11.05
N ALA A 266 -0.74 -1.27 -11.42
CA ALA A 266 -1.54 -1.41 -12.63
C ALA A 266 -2.78 -0.51 -12.62
N ALA A 267 -3.50 -0.44 -11.50
CA ALA A 267 -4.70 0.39 -11.35
C ALA A 267 -4.39 1.89 -11.52
N THR A 268 -3.30 2.37 -10.91
CA THR A 268 -2.93 3.79 -10.98
C THR A 268 -2.33 4.13 -12.35
N ALA A 269 -1.47 3.25 -12.88
CA ALA A 269 -0.85 3.44 -14.19
C ALA A 269 -1.88 3.49 -15.33
N LEU A 270 -2.93 2.66 -15.28
CA LEU A 270 -3.98 2.61 -16.29
C LEU A 270 -4.71 3.94 -16.46
N MET A 271 -4.94 4.69 -15.38
CA MET A 271 -5.82 5.86 -15.38
C MET A 271 -5.34 6.98 -16.30
N LEU A 272 -4.02 7.26 -16.33
CA LEU A 272 -3.47 8.35 -17.13
C LEU A 272 -3.73 8.15 -18.64
N PRO A 273 -3.22 7.09 -19.29
CA PRO A 273 -3.39 6.93 -20.75
C PRO A 273 -4.87 6.80 -21.15
N VAL A 274 -5.70 6.17 -20.33
CA VAL A 274 -7.13 6.03 -20.60
C VAL A 274 -7.86 7.37 -20.60
N ILE A 275 -7.62 8.22 -19.61
CA ILE A 275 -8.29 9.52 -19.51
C ILE A 275 -7.83 10.45 -20.63
N PHE A 276 -6.53 10.48 -20.93
CA PHE A 276 -6.03 11.28 -22.05
C PHE A 276 -6.59 10.78 -23.38
N TYR A 277 -6.60 9.49 -23.66
CA TYR A 277 -7.21 8.94 -24.84
C TYR A 277 -8.70 9.31 -24.94
N ALA A 278 -9.48 9.12 -23.88
CA ALA A 278 -10.91 9.39 -23.87
C ALA A 278 -11.23 10.88 -24.14
N GLN A 279 -10.48 11.80 -23.53
CA GLN A 279 -10.78 13.23 -23.63
C GLN A 279 -10.14 13.90 -24.85
N THR A 280 -8.89 13.54 -25.21
CA THR A 280 -8.17 14.25 -26.29
C THR A 280 -8.30 13.54 -27.65
N VAL A 281 -8.39 12.20 -27.70
CA VAL A 281 -8.57 11.45 -28.97
C VAL A 281 -10.05 11.28 -29.30
N CYS A 282 -10.85 10.76 -28.34
CA CYS A 282 -12.27 10.53 -28.56
C CYS A 282 -13.12 11.81 -28.39
N GLY A 283 -12.55 12.90 -27.87
CA GLY A 283 -13.28 14.16 -27.63
C GLY A 283 -14.40 14.04 -26.59
N LEU A 284 -14.30 13.08 -25.67
CA LEU A 284 -15.30 12.88 -24.62
C LEU A 284 -15.18 13.96 -23.56
N SER A 285 -16.31 14.44 -23.05
CA SER A 285 -16.30 15.28 -21.85
C SER A 285 -15.80 14.49 -20.63
N PRO A 286 -15.29 15.15 -19.58
CA PRO A 286 -14.93 14.53 -18.31
C PRO A 286 -15.99 13.56 -17.78
N THR A 287 -17.28 13.94 -17.79
CA THR A 287 -18.39 13.06 -17.37
C THR A 287 -18.50 11.82 -18.25
N ARG A 288 -18.41 11.96 -19.57
CA ARG A 288 -18.50 10.80 -20.49
C ARG A 288 -17.27 9.90 -20.36
N SER A 289 -16.09 10.45 -20.10
CA SER A 289 -14.87 9.69 -19.82
C SER A 289 -15.01 8.88 -18.52
N ALA A 290 -15.62 9.45 -17.48
CA ALA A 290 -15.92 8.74 -16.25
C ALA A 290 -16.94 7.61 -16.46
N LEU A 291 -17.98 7.83 -17.27
CA LEU A 291 -18.96 6.81 -17.65
C LEU A 291 -18.33 5.67 -18.44
N LEU A 292 -17.33 5.94 -19.28
CA LEU A 292 -16.58 4.93 -20.01
C LEU A 292 -15.87 3.94 -19.05
N ILE A 293 -15.37 4.42 -17.92
CA ILE A 293 -14.67 3.61 -16.91
C ILE A 293 -15.65 2.93 -15.93
N ALA A 294 -16.89 3.44 -15.81
CA ALA A 294 -17.88 2.94 -14.87
C ALA A 294 -18.12 1.41 -14.92
N PRO A 295 -18.16 0.74 -16.10
CA PRO A 295 -18.32 -0.73 -16.18
C PRO A 295 -17.25 -1.49 -15.41
N MET A 296 -15.99 -1.00 -15.40
CA MET A 296 -14.89 -1.57 -14.60
C MET A 296 -15.19 -1.51 -13.11
N ALA A 297 -15.59 -0.34 -12.62
CA ALA A 297 -15.88 -0.14 -11.20
C ALA A 297 -17.11 -0.94 -10.74
N ILE A 298 -18.15 -1.02 -11.57
CA ILE A 298 -19.36 -1.81 -11.29
C ILE A 298 -19.03 -3.30 -11.24
N ALA A 299 -18.31 -3.82 -12.24
CA ALA A 299 -17.92 -5.23 -12.29
C ALA A 299 -17.06 -5.61 -11.08
N ASN A 300 -16.10 -4.75 -10.71
CA ASN A 300 -15.26 -4.95 -9.52
C ASN A 300 -16.13 -4.95 -8.24
N GLY A 301 -17.00 -3.97 -8.05
CA GLY A 301 -17.83 -3.84 -6.84
C GLY A 301 -18.81 -5.01 -6.66
N VAL A 302 -19.46 -5.44 -7.75
CA VAL A 302 -20.44 -6.54 -7.72
C VAL A 302 -19.77 -7.90 -7.50
N LEU A 303 -18.61 -8.14 -8.11
CA LEU A 303 -17.94 -9.44 -8.05
C LEU A 303 -16.97 -9.61 -6.88
N ALA A 304 -16.51 -8.52 -6.24
CA ALA A 304 -15.58 -8.60 -5.12
C ALA A 304 -16.10 -9.43 -3.93
N PRO A 305 -17.37 -9.31 -3.48
CA PRO A 305 -17.92 -10.18 -2.43
C PRO A 305 -17.97 -11.66 -2.84
N LEU A 306 -18.27 -11.94 -4.11
CA LEU A 306 -18.27 -13.30 -4.64
C LEU A 306 -16.85 -13.89 -4.64
N ALA A 307 -15.86 -13.14 -5.13
CA ALA A 307 -14.46 -13.55 -5.14
C ALA A 307 -13.93 -13.80 -3.71
N GLY A 308 -14.34 -12.97 -2.73
CA GLY A 308 -14.05 -13.18 -1.31
C GLY A 308 -14.59 -14.51 -0.80
N ARG A 309 -15.88 -14.81 -1.03
CA ARG A 309 -16.50 -16.09 -0.64
C ARG A 309 -15.84 -17.30 -1.30
N ILE A 310 -15.39 -17.16 -2.55
CA ILE A 310 -14.71 -18.23 -3.27
C ILE A 310 -13.36 -18.52 -2.62
N VAL A 311 -12.58 -17.49 -2.28
CA VAL A 311 -11.25 -17.69 -1.67
C VAL A 311 -11.35 -18.22 -0.22
N ASP A 312 -12.47 -17.98 0.47
CA ASP A 312 -12.71 -18.55 1.80
C ASP A 312 -12.91 -20.07 1.76
N ARG A 313 -13.46 -20.60 0.65
CA ARG A 313 -13.77 -22.03 0.47
C ARG A 313 -12.75 -22.79 -0.36
N TYR A 314 -12.06 -22.12 -1.26
CA TYR A 314 -11.13 -22.73 -2.23
C TYR A 314 -9.70 -22.21 -2.02
N HIS A 315 -8.75 -22.96 -2.55
CA HIS A 315 -7.34 -22.57 -2.51
C HIS A 315 -7.11 -21.23 -3.24
N PRO A 316 -6.34 -20.27 -2.68
CA PRO A 316 -6.18 -18.94 -3.26
C PRO A 316 -5.44 -18.93 -4.61
N ARG A 317 -4.55 -19.91 -4.90
CA ARG A 317 -3.79 -19.97 -6.17
C ARG A 317 -4.64 -19.84 -7.43
N PRO A 318 -5.65 -20.73 -7.68
CA PRO A 318 -6.42 -20.65 -8.91
C PRO A 318 -7.25 -19.37 -8.98
N VAL A 319 -7.74 -18.86 -7.86
CA VAL A 319 -8.56 -17.65 -7.78
C VAL A 319 -7.74 -16.42 -8.18
N LEU A 320 -6.57 -16.25 -7.56
CA LEU A 320 -5.65 -15.15 -7.85
C LEU A 320 -5.01 -15.30 -9.24
N GLY A 321 -4.64 -16.54 -9.63
CA GLY A 321 -4.14 -16.82 -10.97
C GLY A 321 -5.14 -16.44 -12.05
N PHE A 322 -6.42 -16.78 -11.87
CA PHE A 322 -7.51 -16.36 -12.75
C PHE A 322 -7.63 -14.83 -12.79
N GLY A 323 -7.67 -14.18 -11.62
CA GLY A 323 -7.80 -12.73 -11.52
C GLY A 323 -6.69 -11.97 -12.25
N PHE A 324 -5.43 -12.31 -12.01
CA PHE A 324 -4.28 -11.69 -12.69
C PHE A 324 -4.25 -12.00 -14.19
N SER A 325 -4.63 -13.22 -14.59
CA SER A 325 -4.69 -13.59 -16.02
C SER A 325 -5.75 -12.80 -16.76
N VAL A 326 -6.96 -12.69 -16.19
CA VAL A 326 -8.04 -11.88 -16.78
C VAL A 326 -7.62 -10.41 -16.84
N LEU A 327 -6.99 -9.89 -15.79
CA LEU A 327 -6.51 -8.51 -15.75
C LEU A 327 -5.47 -8.23 -16.84
N ALA A 328 -4.46 -9.09 -17.01
CA ALA A 328 -3.43 -8.95 -18.03
C ALA A 328 -4.02 -9.02 -19.46
N ILE A 329 -4.91 -10.01 -19.71
CA ILE A 329 -5.58 -10.17 -21.00
C ILE A 329 -6.47 -8.96 -21.31
N ALA A 330 -7.25 -8.49 -20.33
CA ALA A 330 -8.16 -7.38 -20.51
C ALA A 330 -7.45 -6.05 -20.75
N LEU A 331 -6.32 -5.81 -20.06
CA LEU A 331 -5.47 -4.64 -20.31
C LEU A 331 -4.85 -4.68 -21.72
N THR A 332 -4.37 -5.85 -22.14
CA THR A 332 -3.85 -6.05 -23.49
C THR A 332 -4.95 -5.86 -24.54
N TRP A 333 -6.14 -6.40 -24.28
CA TRP A 333 -7.30 -6.20 -25.17
C TRP A 333 -7.68 -4.73 -25.28
N LEU A 334 -7.74 -4.01 -24.13
CA LEU A 334 -7.99 -2.57 -24.14
C LEU A 334 -6.97 -1.80 -25.00
N ALA A 335 -5.67 -2.14 -24.88
CA ALA A 335 -4.63 -1.53 -25.70
C ALA A 335 -4.92 -1.69 -27.21
N PHE A 336 -5.34 -2.84 -27.68
CA PHE A 336 -5.68 -3.06 -29.09
C PHE A 336 -6.95 -2.36 -29.56
N GLU A 337 -7.90 -2.09 -28.66
CA GLU A 337 -9.14 -1.36 -28.98
C GLU A 337 -8.98 0.16 -28.94
N MET A 338 -7.88 0.70 -28.37
CA MET A 338 -7.65 2.15 -28.29
C MET A 338 -7.18 2.72 -29.64
N ALA A 339 -8.11 2.86 -30.59
CA ALA A 339 -7.91 3.52 -31.88
C ALA A 339 -8.87 4.69 -32.04
N PRO A 340 -8.54 5.75 -32.87
CA PRO A 340 -9.35 6.96 -33.01
C PRO A 340 -10.80 6.70 -33.39
N ASP A 341 -11.05 5.69 -34.21
CA ASP A 341 -12.37 5.37 -34.79
C ASP A 341 -13.11 4.26 -34.03
N THR A 342 -12.58 3.81 -32.87
CA THR A 342 -13.20 2.73 -32.11
C THR A 342 -14.51 3.20 -31.48
N PRO A 343 -15.64 2.53 -31.73
CA PRO A 343 -16.89 2.84 -31.07
C PRO A 343 -16.79 2.70 -29.55
N ILE A 344 -17.29 3.68 -28.80
CA ILE A 344 -17.16 3.76 -27.32
C ILE A 344 -17.67 2.49 -26.63
N TRP A 345 -18.75 1.86 -27.14
CA TRP A 345 -19.30 0.64 -26.55
C TRP A 345 -18.32 -0.56 -26.62
N ARG A 346 -17.43 -0.61 -27.63
CA ARG A 346 -16.40 -1.67 -27.72
C ARG A 346 -15.38 -1.56 -26.60
N LEU A 347 -15.04 -0.33 -26.17
CA LEU A 347 -14.15 -0.09 -25.05
C LEU A 347 -14.76 -0.51 -23.70
N ALA A 348 -16.10 -0.46 -23.56
CA ALA A 348 -16.78 -0.87 -22.33
C ALA A 348 -16.56 -2.36 -22.00
N VAL A 349 -16.35 -3.22 -23.01
CA VAL A 349 -16.15 -4.66 -22.79
C VAL A 349 -14.81 -4.96 -22.10
N PRO A 350 -13.64 -4.49 -22.60
CA PRO A 350 -12.38 -4.69 -21.89
C PRO A 350 -12.37 -3.99 -20.52
N PHE A 351 -13.02 -2.83 -20.34
CA PHE A 351 -13.16 -2.22 -19.00
C PHE A 351 -13.93 -3.13 -18.04
N THR A 352 -15.01 -3.76 -18.50
CA THR A 352 -15.74 -4.74 -17.68
C THR A 352 -14.84 -5.92 -17.31
N ALA A 353 -14.07 -6.44 -18.25
CA ALA A 353 -13.13 -7.54 -18.02
C ALA A 353 -12.01 -7.14 -17.03
N ILE A 354 -11.49 -5.91 -17.12
CA ILE A 354 -10.53 -5.37 -16.13
C ILE A 354 -11.17 -5.37 -14.73
N GLY A 355 -12.43 -4.94 -14.63
CA GLY A 355 -13.19 -4.95 -13.37
C GLY A 355 -13.35 -6.35 -12.78
N VAL A 356 -13.65 -7.34 -13.63
CA VAL A 356 -13.68 -8.77 -13.23
C VAL A 356 -12.32 -9.20 -12.69
N GLY A 357 -11.24 -8.96 -13.44
CA GLY A 357 -9.88 -9.29 -13.02
C GLY A 357 -9.54 -8.66 -11.65
N MET A 358 -9.83 -7.37 -11.50
CA MET A 358 -9.60 -6.65 -10.23
C MET A 358 -10.38 -7.24 -9.05
N ALA A 359 -11.64 -7.65 -9.24
CA ALA A 359 -12.46 -8.26 -8.18
C ALA A 359 -11.85 -9.56 -7.67
N PHE A 360 -11.33 -10.40 -8.60
CA PHE A 360 -10.68 -11.68 -8.29
C PHE A 360 -9.22 -11.51 -7.81
N VAL A 361 -8.70 -10.28 -7.75
CA VAL A 361 -7.37 -9.98 -7.20
C VAL A 361 -7.47 -9.27 -5.84
N TRP A 362 -8.18 -8.13 -5.74
CA TRP A 362 -8.19 -7.29 -4.52
C TRP A 362 -8.69 -8.01 -3.28
N SER A 363 -9.91 -8.57 -3.36
CA SER A 363 -10.54 -9.23 -2.22
C SER A 363 -9.79 -10.49 -1.79
N PRO A 364 -9.42 -11.41 -2.71
CA PRO A 364 -8.65 -12.60 -2.37
C PRO A 364 -7.25 -12.32 -1.83
N LEU A 365 -6.53 -11.31 -2.34
CA LEU A 365 -5.21 -10.92 -1.79
C LEU A 365 -5.31 -10.49 -0.34
N THR A 366 -6.30 -9.63 -0.03
CA THR A 366 -6.49 -9.12 1.33
C THR A 366 -6.87 -10.23 2.31
N ALA A 367 -7.77 -11.13 1.91
CA ALA A 367 -8.19 -12.27 2.71
C ALA A 367 -7.04 -13.26 2.96
N THR A 368 -6.23 -13.55 1.93
CA THR A 368 -5.12 -14.50 2.02
C THR A 368 -3.97 -13.93 2.86
N ALA A 369 -3.64 -12.65 2.69
CA ALA A 369 -2.54 -11.98 3.41
C ALA A 369 -2.69 -12.04 4.92
N SER A 370 -3.91 -11.99 5.45
CA SER A 370 -4.16 -11.97 6.90
C SER A 370 -4.46 -13.35 7.50
N ARG A 371 -4.56 -14.40 6.68
CA ARG A 371 -5.09 -15.71 7.10
C ARG A 371 -4.21 -16.46 8.11
N ASN A 372 -2.90 -16.51 7.84
CA ASN A 372 -1.96 -17.34 8.62
C ASN A 372 -1.22 -16.55 9.70
N LEU A 373 -1.46 -15.25 9.80
CA LEU A 373 -0.72 -14.39 10.72
C LEU A 373 -1.31 -14.42 12.14
N PRO A 374 -0.44 -14.45 13.18
CA PRO A 374 -0.87 -14.37 14.56
C PRO A 374 -1.64 -13.07 14.82
N PRO A 375 -2.67 -13.09 15.69
CA PRO A 375 -3.47 -11.90 16.02
C PRO A 375 -2.64 -10.70 16.52
N GLU A 376 -1.49 -10.96 17.13
CA GLU A 376 -0.58 -9.95 17.67
C GLU A 376 0.10 -9.14 16.56
N LEU A 377 0.32 -9.75 15.39
CA LEU A 377 0.91 -9.12 14.20
C LEU A 377 -0.13 -8.50 13.26
N ALA A 378 -1.43 -8.64 13.53
CA ALA A 378 -2.50 -8.18 12.63
C ALA A 378 -2.43 -6.67 12.35
N GLY A 379 -2.09 -5.85 13.34
CA GLY A 379 -1.93 -4.40 13.16
C GLY A 379 -0.72 -4.06 12.28
N ALA A 380 0.42 -4.69 12.56
CA ALA A 380 1.65 -4.48 11.81
C ALA A 380 1.54 -4.97 10.36
N SER A 381 0.96 -6.16 10.16
CA SER A 381 0.75 -6.72 8.81
C SER A 381 -0.19 -5.86 7.97
N SER A 382 -1.27 -5.35 8.57
CA SER A 382 -2.18 -4.41 7.88
C SER A 382 -1.48 -3.12 7.47
N ALA A 383 -0.63 -2.56 8.34
CA ALA A 383 0.15 -1.36 8.03
C ALA A 383 1.12 -1.62 6.88
N VAL A 384 1.87 -2.73 6.91
CA VAL A 384 2.81 -3.12 5.85
C VAL A 384 2.07 -3.34 4.52
N TYR A 385 0.99 -4.11 4.53
CA TYR A 385 0.17 -4.39 3.34
C TYR A 385 -0.33 -3.11 2.67
N ASN A 386 -0.89 -2.18 3.46
CA ASN A 386 -1.35 -0.89 2.94
C ASN A 386 -0.21 0.01 2.48
N SER A 387 0.96 -0.05 3.11
CA SER A 387 2.14 0.70 2.67
C SER A 387 2.66 0.19 1.33
N VAL A 388 2.76 -1.13 1.15
CA VAL A 388 3.15 -1.74 -0.14
C VAL A 388 2.12 -1.37 -1.22
N ARG A 389 0.82 -1.38 -0.90
CA ARG A 389 -0.24 -0.93 -1.79
C ARG A 389 -0.03 0.51 -2.24
N GLN A 390 0.30 1.43 -1.32
CA GLN A 390 0.53 2.84 -1.67
C GLN A 390 1.82 3.04 -2.46
N LEU A 391 2.90 2.35 -2.10
CA LEU A 391 4.14 2.38 -2.86
C LEU A 391 3.92 1.89 -4.30
N GLY A 392 3.15 0.81 -4.47
CA GLY A 392 2.75 0.32 -5.80
C GLY A 392 2.03 1.40 -6.62
N ALA A 393 1.08 2.13 -6.01
CA ALA A 393 0.37 3.23 -6.66
C ALA A 393 1.29 4.39 -7.04
N VAL A 394 2.21 4.80 -6.15
CA VAL A 394 3.21 5.85 -6.41
C VAL A 394 4.13 5.47 -7.58
N PHE A 395 4.67 4.24 -7.54
CA PHE A 395 5.53 3.76 -8.62
C PHE A 395 4.76 3.60 -9.95
N GLY A 396 3.49 3.19 -9.88
CA GLY A 396 2.62 3.10 -11.05
C GLY A 396 2.41 4.45 -11.72
N SER A 397 2.14 5.50 -10.94
CA SER A 397 1.99 6.87 -11.44
C SER A 397 3.30 7.38 -12.06
N ALA A 398 4.43 7.27 -11.34
CA ALA A 398 5.71 7.78 -11.81
C ALA A 398 6.24 7.04 -13.05
N ALA A 399 6.16 5.69 -13.04
CA ALA A 399 6.62 4.89 -14.17
C ALA A 399 5.73 5.10 -15.41
N MET A 400 4.40 5.25 -15.23
CA MET A 400 3.50 5.54 -16.33
C MET A 400 3.76 6.93 -16.92
N ALA A 401 4.03 7.93 -16.10
CA ALA A 401 4.39 9.25 -16.58
C ALA A 401 5.63 9.21 -17.49
N ALA A 402 6.71 8.61 -16.98
CA ALA A 402 7.95 8.47 -17.73
C ALA A 402 7.75 7.68 -19.03
N PHE A 403 7.03 6.56 -18.97
CA PHE A 403 6.77 5.70 -20.12
C PHE A 403 5.87 6.39 -21.16
N MET A 404 4.81 7.04 -20.71
CA MET A 404 3.89 7.78 -21.59
C MET A 404 4.59 8.94 -22.31
N THR A 405 5.39 9.74 -21.60
CA THR A 405 6.17 10.84 -22.20
C THR A 405 7.17 10.28 -23.23
N TRP A 406 7.84 9.18 -22.92
CA TRP A 406 8.74 8.52 -23.87
C TRP A 406 8.00 8.03 -25.12
N ARG A 407 6.80 7.43 -24.97
CA ARG A 407 5.99 6.97 -26.11
C ARG A 407 5.45 8.14 -26.95
N ILE A 408 5.00 9.21 -26.31
CA ILE A 408 4.57 10.42 -26.99
C ILE A 408 5.70 10.97 -27.85
N GLY A 409 6.92 11.12 -27.30
CA GLY A 409 8.08 11.61 -28.03
C GLY A 409 8.55 10.68 -29.16
N ALA A 410 8.27 9.36 -29.06
CA ALA A 410 8.62 8.38 -30.11
C ALA A 410 7.61 8.32 -31.28
N GLU A 411 6.33 8.60 -31.02
CA GLU A 411 5.26 8.46 -32.02
C GLU A 411 4.88 9.78 -32.67
N LEU A 412 5.09 10.94 -32.00
CA LEU A 412 4.78 12.22 -32.57
C LEU A 412 5.85 12.68 -33.57
N PRO A 413 5.48 13.30 -34.72
CA PRO A 413 6.43 13.83 -35.69
C PRO A 413 7.31 14.95 -35.09
N ASP A 414 8.59 14.98 -35.49
CA ASP A 414 9.54 16.04 -35.11
C ASP A 414 8.98 17.44 -35.41
N GLY A 415 8.88 18.28 -34.36
CA GLY A 415 8.34 19.64 -34.46
C GLY A 415 6.96 19.85 -33.84
N SER A 416 6.15 18.78 -33.65
CA SER A 416 4.87 18.86 -32.94
C SER A 416 5.04 18.99 -31.42
N GLU A 417 6.22 18.63 -30.89
CA GLU A 417 6.58 18.83 -29.46
C GLU A 417 6.66 20.31 -29.07
N ARG A 418 7.06 21.19 -29.98
CA ARG A 418 7.15 22.66 -29.70
C ARG A 418 5.77 23.29 -29.61
N ASP A 419 4.82 22.84 -30.45
CA ASP A 419 3.43 23.28 -30.38
C ASP A 419 2.66 22.66 -29.21
N ALA A 420 3.04 21.46 -28.76
CA ALA A 420 2.51 20.79 -27.58
C ALA A 420 3.17 21.30 -26.28
N GLY A 421 4.43 21.80 -26.34
CA GLY A 421 5.19 22.33 -25.19
C GLY A 421 4.80 23.75 -24.79
N ASP A 422 4.15 24.51 -25.66
CA ASP A 422 3.72 25.89 -25.39
C ASP A 422 2.37 25.97 -24.64
N GLY A 423 2.09 24.99 -23.78
CA GLY A 423 1.04 25.09 -22.75
C GLY A 423 -0.40 25.00 -23.23
N ALA A 424 -0.64 24.76 -24.51
CA ALA A 424 -1.98 24.62 -25.05
C ALA A 424 -2.11 23.29 -25.79
N ILE A 425 -2.17 22.18 -25.04
CA ILE A 425 -2.86 21.02 -25.58
C ILE A 425 -4.32 21.47 -25.69
N ARG A 426 -4.70 21.89 -26.92
CA ARG A 426 -6.11 22.09 -27.21
C ARG A 426 -6.81 20.78 -26.84
N LEU A 427 -7.92 20.87 -26.13
CA LEU A 427 -8.79 19.72 -25.80
C LEU A 427 -9.18 18.88 -27.03
N GLN A 428 -8.84 19.34 -28.22
CA GLN A 428 -8.99 18.66 -29.50
C GLN A 428 -7.65 18.69 -30.24
N LEU A 429 -7.02 17.52 -30.34
CA LEU A 429 -5.82 17.32 -31.13
C LEU A 429 -6.13 17.55 -32.62
N PRO A 430 -5.23 18.18 -33.42
CA PRO A 430 -5.31 18.20 -34.86
C PRO A 430 -5.43 16.78 -35.42
N GLU A 431 -6.17 16.57 -36.50
CA GLU A 431 -6.49 15.24 -37.04
C GLU A 431 -5.23 14.42 -37.36
N PHE A 432 -4.17 15.06 -37.87
CA PHE A 432 -2.91 14.40 -38.19
C PHE A 432 -2.12 13.88 -36.96
N VAL A 433 -2.42 14.39 -35.73
CA VAL A 433 -1.76 13.98 -34.47
C VAL A 433 -2.60 12.95 -33.72
N ARG A 434 -3.92 12.84 -34.02
CA ARG A 434 -4.83 11.95 -33.27
C ARG A 434 -4.43 10.48 -33.31
N GLU A 435 -4.04 9.98 -34.48
CA GLU A 435 -3.64 8.59 -34.66
C GLU A 435 -2.31 8.29 -33.94
N PRO A 436 -1.19 9.05 -34.14
CA PRO A 436 0.04 8.83 -33.40
C PRO A 436 -0.14 8.93 -31.88
N PHE A 437 -0.93 9.88 -31.41
CA PHE A 437 -1.21 10.02 -29.98
C PHE A 437 -2.03 8.84 -29.43
N SER A 438 -3.01 8.36 -30.19
CA SER A 438 -3.77 7.16 -29.84
C SER A 438 -2.88 5.93 -29.70
N VAL A 439 -1.92 5.74 -30.64
CA VAL A 439 -0.94 4.67 -30.61
C VAL A 439 -0.04 4.80 -29.35
N ALA A 440 0.43 6.01 -29.03
CA ALA A 440 1.22 6.23 -27.82
C ALA A 440 0.44 5.87 -26.54
N MET A 441 -0.85 6.23 -26.46
CA MET A 441 -1.71 5.88 -25.31
C MET A 441 -1.99 4.38 -25.23
N SER A 442 -2.31 3.76 -26.36
CA SER A 442 -2.53 2.31 -26.50
C SER A 442 -1.32 1.51 -26.00
N GLN A 443 -0.14 1.84 -26.51
CA GLN A 443 1.10 1.17 -26.12
C GLN A 443 1.45 1.42 -24.64
N SER A 444 1.05 2.58 -24.09
CA SER A 444 1.25 2.89 -22.68
C SER A 444 0.47 1.94 -21.76
N VAL A 445 -0.72 1.48 -22.18
CA VAL A 445 -1.51 0.50 -21.42
C VAL A 445 -0.84 -0.89 -21.37
N LEU A 446 0.09 -1.20 -22.27
CA LEU A 446 0.84 -2.46 -22.22
C LEU A 446 1.80 -2.54 -21.04
N LEU A 447 2.25 -1.41 -20.50
CA LEU A 447 3.12 -1.41 -19.29
C LEU A 447 2.41 -2.05 -18.08
N PRO A 448 1.23 -1.60 -17.62
CA PRO A 448 0.53 -2.28 -16.55
C PRO A 448 0.10 -3.71 -16.90
N ALA A 449 -0.20 -4.02 -18.17
CA ALA A 449 -0.47 -5.39 -18.60
C ALA A 449 0.74 -6.30 -18.37
N PHE A 450 1.95 -5.86 -18.75
CA PHE A 450 3.18 -6.60 -18.52
C PHE A 450 3.49 -6.78 -17.02
N ILE A 451 3.32 -5.74 -16.24
CA ILE A 451 3.56 -5.80 -14.77
C ILE A 451 2.60 -6.77 -14.08
N THR A 452 1.35 -6.90 -14.55
CA THR A 452 0.40 -7.85 -13.96
C THR A 452 0.77 -9.32 -14.20
N LEU A 453 1.61 -9.64 -15.18
CA LEU A 453 2.13 -11.01 -15.39
C LEU A 453 2.99 -11.48 -14.21
N PHE A 454 3.72 -10.57 -13.54
CA PHE A 454 4.43 -10.90 -12.30
C PHE A 454 3.49 -11.28 -11.17
N GLY A 455 2.24 -10.75 -11.18
CA GLY A 455 1.18 -11.16 -10.27
C GLY A 455 0.76 -12.62 -10.45
N ILE A 456 0.72 -13.12 -11.71
CA ILE A 456 0.49 -14.54 -12.00
C ILE A 456 1.62 -15.37 -11.39
N GLY A 457 2.89 -14.94 -11.58
CA GLY A 457 4.03 -15.60 -10.96
C GLY A 457 3.90 -15.66 -9.43
N ALA A 458 3.57 -14.54 -8.78
CA ALA A 458 3.36 -14.49 -7.33
C ALA A 458 2.23 -15.44 -6.90
N ALA A 459 1.11 -15.49 -7.63
CA ALA A 459 -0.02 -16.37 -7.34
C ALA A 459 0.34 -17.87 -7.44
N LEU A 460 1.19 -18.26 -8.38
CA LEU A 460 1.64 -19.65 -8.55
C LEU A 460 2.44 -20.17 -7.36
N PHE A 461 3.14 -19.29 -6.65
CA PHE A 461 3.99 -19.67 -5.51
C PHE A 461 3.28 -19.63 -4.15
N LEU A 462 2.00 -19.26 -4.05
CA LEU A 462 1.24 -19.30 -2.80
C LEU A 462 1.14 -20.75 -2.29
N ILE A 463 1.30 -20.93 -0.99
CA ILE A 463 1.20 -22.25 -0.35
C ILE A 463 -0.26 -22.57 -0.01
N GLY A 464 -1.03 -21.53 0.35
CA GLY A 464 -2.44 -21.65 0.72
C GLY A 464 -2.65 -22.17 2.14
N PHE A 465 -3.64 -23.01 2.35
CA PHE A 465 -3.97 -23.51 3.68
C PHE A 465 -2.78 -24.22 4.32
N ALA A 466 -2.23 -23.71 5.42
CA ALA A 466 -1.58 -24.59 6.38
C ALA A 466 -2.65 -25.59 6.82
N PRO A 467 -2.40 -26.90 6.79
CA PRO A 467 -3.38 -27.84 7.26
C PRO A 467 -3.66 -27.51 8.73
N SER A 468 -4.81 -26.92 9.00
CA SER A 468 -5.30 -26.74 10.36
C SER A 468 -5.33 -28.13 10.97
N GLY A 469 -4.53 -28.35 12.00
CA GLY A 469 -4.55 -29.61 12.73
C GLY A 469 -6.00 -29.97 13.03
N VAL A 470 -6.38 -31.15 12.62
CA VAL A 470 -7.69 -31.77 12.81
C VAL A 470 -8.20 -31.43 14.22
N GLY A 471 -9.28 -30.67 14.33
CA GLY A 471 -9.97 -30.59 15.60
C GLY A 471 -10.63 -29.27 16.00
N ALA A 472 -11.25 -28.54 15.08
CA ALA A 472 -12.35 -27.66 15.47
C ALA A 472 -13.44 -27.81 14.41
N ALA A 473 -14.51 -28.54 14.79
CA ALA A 473 -15.76 -28.49 14.04
C ALA A 473 -16.19 -27.02 13.91
N PRO A 474 -16.66 -26.59 12.73
CA PRO A 474 -17.27 -25.29 12.63
C PRO A 474 -18.38 -25.19 13.67
N PRO A 475 -18.53 -24.08 14.39
CA PRO A 475 -19.75 -23.90 15.18
C PRO A 475 -20.93 -24.00 14.22
N ASP A 476 -21.87 -24.87 14.52
CA ASP A 476 -23.18 -24.90 13.88
C ASP A 476 -23.78 -23.51 14.09
N PHE A 477 -23.81 -22.72 13.06
CA PHE A 477 -24.63 -21.52 13.01
C PHE A 477 -26.03 -22.00 12.58
N ASP A 478 -26.94 -22.06 13.52
CA ASP A 478 -28.36 -22.09 13.24
C ASP A 478 -28.68 -20.80 12.47
N ASP A 479 -29.13 -20.95 11.22
CA ASP A 479 -29.42 -19.88 10.24
C ASP A 479 -30.72 -19.11 10.56
N ASP A 480 -31.23 -19.15 11.82
CA ASP A 480 -32.54 -18.67 12.21
C ASP A 480 -32.51 -17.54 13.27
N ASP A 481 -31.55 -16.59 13.21
CA ASP A 481 -31.68 -15.38 14.04
C ASP A 481 -31.71 -14.12 13.18
N ASP A 482 -32.87 -13.48 13.17
CA ASP A 482 -33.20 -12.21 12.55
C ASP A 482 -32.19 -11.12 12.94
N ASP A 483 -31.34 -10.71 11.98
CA ASP A 483 -30.30 -9.68 12.14
C ASP A 483 -30.82 -8.26 12.47
N ASP A 484 -32.13 -8.03 12.42
CA ASP A 484 -32.75 -6.70 12.63
C ASP A 484 -32.87 -6.29 14.10
N ASP A 485 -32.87 -7.23 15.02
CA ASP A 485 -33.10 -6.94 16.47
C ASP A 485 -31.87 -6.33 17.17
N TYR A 486 -30.67 -6.47 16.60
CA TYR A 486 -29.44 -6.09 17.30
C TYR A 486 -29.10 -4.60 17.19
N VAL A 487 -29.49 -3.95 16.12
CA VAL A 487 -29.33 -2.48 15.97
C VAL A 487 -30.27 -1.75 16.90
N GLU A 488 -31.48 -2.30 17.09
CA GLU A 488 -32.50 -1.75 17.98
C GLU A 488 -32.13 -1.89 19.47
N VAL A 489 -31.48 -2.99 19.86
CA VAL A 489 -31.01 -3.20 21.25
C VAL A 489 -29.87 -2.24 21.62
N ILE A 490 -28.95 -1.93 20.70
CA ILE A 490 -27.88 -0.97 20.96
C ILE A 490 -28.45 0.45 21.09
N LEU A 491 -29.35 0.82 20.23
CA LEU A 491 -30.02 2.14 20.28
C LEU A 491 -30.92 2.32 21.52
N ARG A 492 -31.61 1.26 21.95
CA ARG A 492 -32.40 1.27 23.20
C ARG A 492 -31.54 1.35 24.45
N ARG A 493 -30.35 0.73 24.46
CA ARG A 493 -29.45 0.77 25.62
C ARG A 493 -28.78 2.13 25.81
N GLU A 494 -28.47 2.83 24.70
CA GLU A 494 -27.96 4.20 24.74
C GLU A 494 -29.03 5.21 25.18
N GLN A 495 -30.32 4.95 24.85
CA GLN A 495 -31.44 5.81 25.27
C GLN A 495 -31.85 5.59 26.73
N ALA A 496 -31.57 4.45 27.31
CA ALA A 496 -31.91 4.11 28.69
C ALA A 496 -30.94 4.66 29.75
N GLY A 497 -29.78 5.25 29.36
CA GLY A 497 -28.85 5.92 30.27
C GLY A 497 -28.24 5.01 31.34
N GLU A 498 -28.21 3.68 31.13
CA GLU A 498 -27.56 2.76 32.09
C GLU A 498 -26.03 2.83 31.98
N PRO A 499 -25.34 3.10 33.09
CA PRO A 499 -23.87 3.09 33.09
C PRO A 499 -23.38 1.67 32.85
N THR A 500 -22.53 1.51 31.84
CA THR A 500 -21.78 0.27 31.58
C THR A 500 -20.93 -0.06 32.81
N ALA A 501 -21.38 -1.03 33.58
CA ALA A 501 -20.55 -1.63 34.63
C ALA A 501 -19.39 -2.35 33.96
N VAL A 502 -18.21 -1.75 34.03
CA VAL A 502 -16.95 -2.42 33.80
C VAL A 502 -16.81 -3.46 34.91
N SER A 503 -16.95 -4.73 34.58
CA SER A 503 -16.65 -5.83 35.51
C SER A 503 -15.18 -5.74 35.89
N ALA A 504 -14.92 -5.37 37.13
CA ALA A 504 -13.60 -5.48 37.74
C ALA A 504 -13.17 -6.96 37.80
N PRO A 505 -11.88 -7.25 37.68
CA PRO A 505 -11.38 -8.61 37.86
C PRO A 505 -11.66 -9.08 39.29
N PRO A 506 -11.85 -10.38 39.55
CA PRO A 506 -12.15 -10.90 40.87
C PRO A 506 -11.03 -10.56 41.83
N GLU A 507 -11.40 -9.88 42.89
CA GLU A 507 -10.55 -9.51 44.02
C GLU A 507 -10.13 -10.79 44.74
N VAL A 508 -8.83 -11.02 44.84
CA VAL A 508 -8.24 -12.08 45.66
C VAL A 508 -8.43 -11.68 47.11
N LEU A 509 -9.29 -12.41 47.82
CA LEU A 509 -9.54 -12.23 49.24
C LEU A 509 -8.25 -12.60 50.00
N HIS A 510 -7.50 -11.56 50.41
CA HIS A 510 -6.52 -11.69 51.49
C HIS A 510 -7.28 -11.59 52.83
N THR A 511 -7.41 -12.71 53.50
CA THR A 511 -7.86 -12.72 54.91
C THR A 511 -6.66 -12.50 55.83
N ASP A 512 -6.59 -11.32 56.37
CA ASP A 512 -5.76 -11.04 57.56
C ASP A 512 -6.46 -11.53 58.82
N PRO A 513 -5.73 -12.17 59.79
CA PRO A 513 -6.29 -12.67 61.04
C PRO A 513 -5.95 -11.69 62.19
N VAL A 514 -6.86 -10.78 62.53
CA VAL A 514 -6.86 -10.19 63.90
C VAL A 514 -8.28 -9.77 64.25
N GLU A 515 -8.67 -10.18 65.50
CA GLU A 515 -9.82 -9.71 66.32
C GLU A 515 -11.16 -10.42 66.18
N SER A 516 -11.31 -11.47 66.99
CA SER A 516 -12.44 -11.59 67.94
C SER A 516 -12.12 -12.50 69.11
N ARG A 517 -11.55 -11.95 70.16
CA ARG A 517 -11.71 -12.47 71.52
C ARG A 517 -13.11 -12.10 71.98
N ARG A 518 -13.89 -13.08 72.37
CA ARG A 518 -14.74 -13.21 73.58
C ARG A 518 -15.93 -14.12 73.36
N ARG A 519 -15.91 -15.21 74.05
CA ARG A 519 -16.85 -15.83 75.01
C ARG A 519 -16.89 -17.35 74.88
N ARG A 520 -16.31 -17.93 75.94
CA ARG A 520 -16.79 -18.94 76.92
C ARG A 520 -17.07 -20.31 76.41
N ARG A 521 -16.23 -21.21 76.90
CA ARG A 521 -16.40 -22.14 78.06
C ARG A 521 -17.17 -23.37 77.74
N ASP A 522 -16.51 -24.45 77.94
CA ASP A 522 -16.62 -25.64 78.83
C ASP A 522 -16.42 -26.94 78.06
N ASP A 523 -15.29 -27.43 78.31
CA ASP A 523 -14.78 -28.67 78.87
C ASP A 523 -14.89 -30.03 78.14
N PRO A 524 -14.04 -30.99 78.52
CA PRO A 524 -13.27 -31.90 77.65
C PRO A 524 -13.63 -33.36 77.92
N PRO A 525 -12.81 -34.45 77.82
CA PRO A 525 -11.81 -34.86 76.82
C PRO A 525 -12.03 -36.32 76.33
N SER A 526 -11.27 -36.81 75.38
CA SER A 526 -10.77 -38.18 75.38
C SER A 526 -9.80 -38.47 74.21
N ARG A 527 -8.62 -38.85 74.63
CA ARG A 527 -7.60 -39.66 73.95
C ARG A 527 -8.05 -41.11 73.92
N PRO A 528 -7.40 -42.15 73.32
CA PRO A 528 -5.99 -42.25 72.88
C PRO A 528 -5.71 -42.90 71.52
N GLU A 529 -4.62 -42.63 70.94
CA GLU A 529 -3.43 -43.48 70.52
C GLU A 529 -3.59 -44.86 69.89
N PRO A 530 -2.49 -45.48 69.40
CA PRO A 530 -1.78 -45.31 68.10
C PRO A 530 -1.58 -46.73 67.44
N ILE A 531 -0.79 -46.79 66.35
CA ILE A 531 0.02 -47.96 65.84
C ILE A 531 0.32 -47.65 64.37
N GLY A 532 1.50 -47.59 63.78
CA GLY A 532 2.83 -48.08 64.11
C GLY A 532 3.51 -48.55 62.83
N PHE A 533 4.78 -48.17 62.65
CA PHE A 533 5.84 -48.81 61.86
C PHE A 533 5.78 -48.74 60.33
N ALA A 534 6.87 -48.56 59.57
CA ALA A 534 8.30 -48.44 59.81
C ALA A 534 8.99 -48.05 58.51
N HIS A 535 10.09 -47.30 58.66
CA HIS A 535 11.42 -47.46 58.03
C HIS A 535 11.55 -47.49 56.51
N ASN A 536 12.34 -46.72 55.88
CA ASN A 536 13.77 -46.44 55.74
C ASN A 536 13.94 -45.47 54.59
N GLY A 537 14.69 -44.49 54.59
CA GLY A 537 16.09 -44.34 54.89
C GLY A 537 16.82 -43.85 53.63
N SER A 538 17.56 -42.78 53.79
CA SER A 538 18.78 -42.34 53.09
C SER A 538 18.69 -41.42 51.86
N HIS A 539 19.05 -40.20 52.07
CA HIS A 539 20.21 -39.43 51.53
C HIS A 539 20.57 -39.59 50.04
N VAL A 540 20.66 -38.53 49.34
CA VAL A 540 21.88 -37.90 48.78
C VAL A 540 21.58 -37.04 47.55
N ASP A 541 22.06 -35.83 47.60
CA ASP A 541 22.37 -34.86 46.54
C ASP A 541 22.63 -35.39 45.13
N ARG A 542 22.18 -34.64 44.12
CA ARG A 542 23.02 -34.00 43.11
C ARG A 542 22.26 -33.50 41.89
N GLU A 543 22.53 -32.26 41.57
CA GLU A 543 22.40 -31.65 40.24
C GLU A 543 22.66 -32.59 39.07
N LYS A 544 21.81 -32.60 38.05
CA LYS A 544 22.24 -32.81 36.66
C LYS A 544 21.22 -32.26 35.64
N ARG A 545 21.74 -31.43 34.81
CA ARG A 545 21.25 -30.86 33.55
C ARG A 545 20.57 -31.90 32.66
N PHE A 546 19.41 -31.56 32.14
CA PHE A 546 18.77 -32.28 31.03
C PHE A 546 19.35 -31.82 29.69
N ARG A 547 19.87 -32.75 28.91
CA ARG A 547 20.00 -32.69 27.44
C ARG A 547 19.02 -33.70 26.85
N PRO A 548 18.27 -33.39 25.80
CA PRO A 548 17.52 -34.41 25.06
C PRO A 548 18.41 -35.06 24.00
N THR A 549 18.46 -36.38 24.03
CA THR A 549 18.99 -37.24 22.98
C THR A 549 17.89 -37.56 21.98
N VAL A 550 18.20 -37.39 20.70
CA VAL A 550 17.36 -37.82 19.58
C VAL A 550 17.86 -39.20 19.13
N ASP A 551 16.99 -40.20 19.17
CA ASP A 551 17.19 -41.51 18.58
C ASP A 551 16.86 -41.49 17.08
N LEU A 552 17.83 -41.92 16.25
CA LEU A 552 17.65 -42.23 14.84
C LEU A 552 17.73 -43.77 14.65
N PRO A 553 16.86 -44.36 13.82
CA PRO A 553 16.94 -45.79 13.49
C PRO A 553 17.94 -46.09 12.36
N PRO A 554 18.47 -47.35 12.30
CA PRO A 554 19.61 -47.71 11.49
C PRO A 554 19.22 -48.19 10.08
N HIS A 555 20.18 -48.15 9.17
CA HIS A 555 20.31 -48.74 7.83
C HIS A 555 20.41 -47.74 6.68
N TRP A 556 21.65 -47.56 6.29
CA TRP A 556 22.08 -47.60 4.88
C TRP A 556 23.61 -47.74 4.79
N HIS A 557 24.04 -48.83 4.10
CA HIS A 557 25.43 -49.17 3.82
C HIS A 557 25.94 -48.56 2.51
N GLY A 558 27.13 -48.10 2.51
CA GLY A 558 28.30 -48.11 1.73
C GLY A 558 28.32 -47.57 0.31
N PRO A 559 29.45 -47.50 -0.40
CA PRO A 559 30.78 -48.05 -0.04
C PRO A 559 31.96 -47.03 -0.15
N ALA A 560 33.07 -47.50 0.33
CA ALA A 560 34.38 -46.90 0.49
C ALA A 560 35.19 -46.78 -0.81
N THR A 561 36.12 -45.77 -0.87
CA THR A 561 37.50 -45.85 -1.38
C THR A 561 38.29 -44.71 -0.76
N ARG A 562 39.25 -44.97 0.06
CA ARG A 562 40.74 -45.01 0.03
C ARG A 562 41.31 -43.88 -0.86
N SER A 563 42.26 -43.08 -0.45
CA SER A 563 43.47 -43.18 0.41
C SER A 563 44.14 -41.78 0.35
N ASP A 564 44.64 -41.31 1.36
CA ASP A 564 46.00 -41.35 1.97
C ASP A 564 46.83 -40.08 1.77
N ARG A 565 47.27 -39.59 2.93
CA ARG A 565 48.53 -38.95 3.28
C ARG A 565 48.78 -37.46 2.97
N SER A 566 48.93 -36.74 3.98
CA SER A 566 50.07 -36.16 4.71
C SER A 566 50.33 -34.66 4.48
N ALA A 567 50.25 -33.95 5.59
CA ALA A 567 50.94 -32.66 5.84
C ALA A 567 52.47 -32.88 6.00
N PRO A 568 53.32 -31.90 5.93
CA PRO A 568 53.37 -30.72 6.79
C PRO A 568 53.92 -29.43 6.18
N SER A 569 53.77 -28.33 6.90
CA SER A 569 54.46 -27.01 6.81
C SER A 569 55.97 -27.15 7.14
N PRO A 570 56.84 -26.12 7.13
CA PRO A 570 56.80 -24.71 6.70
C PRO A 570 58.10 -24.23 6.01
N GLY A 571 58.11 -22.98 5.52
CA GLY A 571 59.41 -22.33 5.42
C GLY A 571 59.65 -21.37 4.28
N ARG A 572 59.75 -20.08 4.62
CA ARG A 572 60.81 -19.12 4.37
C ARG A 572 61.24 -18.71 2.92
N ARG A 573 61.01 -17.42 2.66
CA ARG A 573 61.92 -16.41 2.08
C ARG A 573 62.70 -16.70 0.77
N VAL A 574 62.68 -15.74 -0.13
CA VAL A 574 63.76 -14.84 -0.58
C VAL A 574 63.71 -14.56 -2.09
N ASN A 575 63.66 -13.27 -2.41
CA ASN A 575 64.32 -12.48 -3.45
C ASN A 575 64.58 -12.99 -4.88
N GLY A 576 64.40 -12.02 -5.77
CA GLY A 576 65.21 -11.85 -6.98
C GLY A 576 64.36 -11.52 -8.20
N ALA A 577 64.20 -10.30 -8.56
CA ALA A 577 65.08 -9.46 -9.41
C ALA A 577 65.13 -9.89 -10.88
N THR A 578 64.78 -8.92 -11.68
CA THR A 578 65.43 -8.40 -12.90
C THR A 578 64.74 -8.61 -14.25
N ARG A 579 64.63 -7.43 -14.90
CA ARG A 579 64.83 -7.08 -16.33
C ARG A 579 63.84 -7.62 -17.35
N GLY A 580 63.35 -6.85 -18.21
CA GLY A 580 63.65 -5.69 -19.01
C GLY A 580 62.85 -5.86 -20.28
N ALA A 581 62.41 -4.98 -20.96
CA ALA A 581 62.91 -3.91 -21.77
C ALA A 581 61.90 -3.59 -22.88
N ARG A 582 61.77 -2.32 -23.12
CA ARG A 582 61.63 -1.59 -24.39
C ARG A 582 60.23 -1.37 -24.98
N GLY A 583 59.93 -0.06 -24.95
CA GLY A 583 59.03 0.67 -25.85
C GLY A 583 59.61 0.77 -27.30
N PRO A 584 58.99 1.59 -28.15
CA PRO A 584 59.08 3.06 -28.11
C PRO A 584 57.77 3.78 -28.51
N ARG A 585 57.53 4.95 -27.96
CA ARG A 585 57.54 6.34 -28.43
C ARG A 585 57.29 6.58 -29.93
N TYR A 586 56.28 7.40 -30.25
CA TYR A 586 56.35 8.52 -31.19
C TYR A 586 55.16 9.48 -30.92
N GLY A 587 55.47 10.69 -30.51
CA GLY A 587 54.84 11.94 -30.82
C GLY A 587 55.88 12.75 -31.66
N PRO A 588 55.70 14.03 -31.95
CA PRO A 588 54.65 15.01 -31.69
C PRO A 588 54.24 15.81 -32.96
N ASP A 589 53.33 16.76 -32.77
CA ASP A 589 52.98 18.04 -33.44
C ASP A 589 54.01 18.63 -34.43
N PRO A 590 53.74 19.71 -35.21
CA PRO A 590 52.71 20.75 -35.10
C PRO A 590 52.28 21.40 -36.47
N ASP A 591 51.44 22.48 -36.32
CA ASP A 591 51.32 23.69 -37.16
C ASP A 591 50.68 23.58 -38.55
N ASP A 592 49.66 24.38 -38.85
CA ASP A 592 49.76 25.71 -39.46
C ASP A 592 48.37 26.29 -39.81
N ASP A 593 48.14 27.46 -39.28
CA ASP A 593 47.82 28.73 -39.86
C ASP A 593 46.87 28.86 -41.09
N ALA A 594 45.98 29.79 -40.91
CA ALA A 594 45.76 30.97 -41.72
C ALA A 594 44.32 31.22 -42.27
N ARG A 595 43.76 32.27 -41.70
CA ARG A 595 43.20 33.47 -42.38
C ARG A 595 42.00 33.34 -43.33
N GLY A 596 41.05 34.24 -43.02
CA GLY A 596 40.29 35.01 -44.03
C GLY A 596 38.85 35.27 -43.63
N SER A 597 38.57 36.30 -42.87
CA SER A 597 37.95 37.59 -43.25
C SER A 597 36.84 37.53 -44.27
N GLY A 598 35.68 38.12 -43.89
CA GLY A 598 34.70 38.58 -44.87
C GLY A 598 33.39 39.00 -44.22
N ARG A 599 33.29 40.28 -43.91
CA ARG A 599 32.11 41.10 -43.62
C ARG A 599 31.14 41.13 -44.80
N HIS A 600 29.84 41.29 -44.55
CA HIS A 600 28.89 42.35 -44.98
C HIS A 600 27.47 41.79 -44.83
N SER A 601 26.65 42.37 -44.04
CA SER A 601 25.81 43.57 -44.04
C SER A 601 24.51 43.42 -44.81
N SER A 602 23.45 43.80 -44.05
CA SER A 602 22.19 44.44 -44.43
C SER A 602 21.16 43.61 -45.20
N GLY A 603 19.96 43.50 -44.69
CA GLY A 603 18.90 44.44 -44.60
C GLY A 603 17.66 43.90 -45.31
N ARG A 604 16.67 43.65 -44.64
CA ARG A 604 15.28 44.14 -44.65
C ARG A 604 14.39 43.27 -43.78
#